data_ee45b99552406af922fd8c2c7ad59a00
#
_entry.id   ee45b99552406af922fd8c2c7ad59a00
#
_cell.length_a   1.000
_cell.length_b   1.000
_cell.length_c   1.000
_cell.angle_alpha   90.00
_cell.angle_beta   90.00
_cell.angle_gamma   90.00
#
_symmetry.space_group_name_H-M   'P 1'
#
loop_
_entity.id
_entity.type
_entity.pdbx_description
1 polymer ?
#
loop_
_entity_poly.entity_id
_entity_poly.type
_entity_poly.pdbx_seq_one_letter_code
_entity_poly.pdbx_strand_id
1 'polypeptide(L)'
;MPDQTPTIVLVHGAWADASGWNAVILRLQDDGFTVYAPPNPLRGLPKDSAYLHEFLTQNPALAGQPVVLAAHSYGGAVITNAAVGDPRVNALVYVDAFIPDLGETIGQLAGAQPGSCLLGNPAEIFDAVPYPSAPADDVDLYIKPSVVPGCFATGLSPQQAAVIAATQRPLPASAFTEPSGVPAWRTIPSWAVIGTADRVIPPAELTFMAKRAGAHVTEVSAGHLSMIADPQTVAQVIEQAAKATT
;
A
#
# COMPACT_ATOMS: atom_id res chain seq x y z
N MET A 1 23.46 -15.20 -15.94
CA MET A 1 23.94 -14.78 -14.60
C MET A 1 23.27 -15.73 -13.63
N PRO A 2 23.86 -16.13 -12.50
CA PRO A 2 23.13 -16.94 -11.52
C PRO A 2 21.89 -16.14 -11.10
N ASP A 3 20.75 -16.84 -10.96
CA ASP A 3 19.48 -16.26 -10.49
C ASP A 3 19.74 -15.56 -9.17
N GLN A 4 19.68 -14.21 -9.19
CA GLN A 4 19.84 -13.43 -7.98
C GLN A 4 18.48 -13.36 -7.28
N THR A 5 18.43 -13.82 -6.04
CA THR A 5 17.25 -13.66 -5.19
C THR A 5 16.89 -12.17 -5.11
N PRO A 6 15.69 -11.75 -5.51
CA PRO A 6 15.34 -10.35 -5.50
C PRO A 6 15.26 -9.78 -4.08
N THR A 7 15.57 -8.51 -3.96
CA THR A 7 15.32 -7.75 -2.73
C THR A 7 13.84 -7.35 -2.66
N ILE A 8 13.21 -7.54 -1.52
CA ILE A 8 11.82 -7.17 -1.28
C ILE A 8 11.79 -5.76 -0.66
N VAL A 9 11.00 -4.87 -1.24
CA VAL A 9 10.75 -3.53 -0.69
C VAL A 9 9.28 -3.39 -0.36
N LEU A 10 8.97 -3.15 0.92
CA LEU A 10 7.63 -3.08 1.48
C LEU A 10 7.22 -1.62 1.71
N VAL A 11 6.09 -1.20 1.18
CA VAL A 11 5.61 0.19 1.24
C VAL A 11 4.29 0.25 1.99
N HIS A 12 4.26 0.94 3.12
CA HIS A 12 3.05 1.12 3.91
C HIS A 12 2.10 2.16 3.30
N GLY A 13 0.82 2.05 3.63
CA GLY A 13 -0.23 3.00 3.23
C GLY A 13 -0.39 4.19 4.18
N ALA A 14 -1.46 4.95 3.97
CA ALA A 14 -1.91 6.00 4.86
C ALA A 14 -2.32 5.41 6.22
N TRP A 15 -2.27 6.21 7.27
CA TRP A 15 -2.63 5.87 8.65
C TRP A 15 -1.89 4.64 9.21
N ALA A 16 -0.77 4.30 8.59
CA ALA A 16 0.10 3.19 8.95
C ALA A 16 1.56 3.63 8.91
N ASP A 17 2.43 2.73 9.31
CA ASP A 17 3.88 2.84 9.16
C ASP A 17 4.49 1.47 8.81
N ALA A 18 5.82 1.41 8.74
CA ALA A 18 6.53 0.18 8.40
C ALA A 18 6.29 -0.96 9.40
N SER A 19 5.88 -0.68 10.65
CA SER A 19 5.67 -1.71 11.67
C SER A 19 4.50 -2.66 11.34
N GLY A 20 3.55 -2.21 10.52
CA GLY A 20 2.48 -3.06 9.99
C GLY A 20 2.99 -4.27 9.21
N TRP A 21 4.20 -4.20 8.70
CA TRP A 21 4.87 -5.27 7.97
C TRP A 21 5.71 -6.22 8.83
N ASN A 22 5.88 -5.98 10.14
CA ASN A 22 6.82 -6.72 10.98
C ASN A 22 6.69 -8.25 10.86
N ALA A 23 5.47 -8.78 10.91
CA ALA A 23 5.26 -10.22 10.82
C ALA A 23 5.55 -10.79 9.43
N VAL A 24 5.35 -10.01 8.37
CA VAL A 24 5.71 -10.37 6.98
C VAL A 24 7.22 -10.29 6.80
N ILE A 25 7.87 -9.25 7.32
CA ILE A 25 9.34 -9.07 7.27
C ILE A 25 10.03 -10.29 7.88
N LEU A 26 9.63 -10.70 9.08
CA LEU A 26 10.25 -11.85 9.76
C LEU A 26 10.16 -13.13 8.90
N ARG A 27 9.00 -13.40 8.29
CA ARG A 27 8.81 -14.58 7.43
C ARG A 27 9.72 -14.53 6.20
N LEU A 28 9.71 -13.41 5.49
CA LEU A 28 10.53 -13.24 4.30
C LEU A 28 12.04 -13.36 4.62
N GLN A 29 12.48 -12.86 5.79
CA GLN A 29 13.86 -13.00 6.24
C GLN A 29 14.21 -14.44 6.62
N ASP A 30 13.29 -15.16 7.28
CA ASP A 30 13.44 -16.58 7.59
C ASP A 30 13.56 -17.43 6.30
N ASP A 31 12.90 -17.02 5.21
CA ASP A 31 12.98 -17.62 3.90
C ASP A 31 14.18 -17.14 3.05
N GLY A 32 15.07 -16.33 3.65
CA GLY A 32 16.35 -15.90 3.07
C GLY A 32 16.29 -14.66 2.18
N PHE A 33 15.19 -13.93 2.14
CA PHE A 33 15.09 -12.68 1.40
C PHE A 33 15.74 -11.51 2.13
N THR A 34 16.39 -10.62 1.37
CA THR A 34 16.72 -9.28 1.86
C THR A 34 15.48 -8.40 1.78
N VAL A 35 15.10 -7.76 2.90
CA VAL A 35 13.86 -6.98 3.00
C VAL A 35 14.17 -5.57 3.49
N TYR A 36 13.57 -4.59 2.83
CA TYR A 36 13.54 -3.19 3.25
C TYR A 36 12.09 -2.71 3.38
N ALA A 37 11.83 -1.89 4.38
CA ALA A 37 10.54 -1.21 4.56
C ALA A 37 10.79 0.29 4.79
N PRO A 38 11.11 1.06 3.72
CA PRO A 38 11.36 2.49 3.86
C PRO A 38 10.12 3.22 4.34
N PRO A 39 10.28 4.37 5.03
CA PRO A 39 9.15 5.22 5.36
C PRO A 39 8.49 5.74 4.06
N ASN A 40 7.17 5.70 4.02
CA ASN A 40 6.39 6.46 3.05
C ASN A 40 6.13 7.84 3.66
N PRO A 41 6.55 8.95 3.04
CA PRO A 41 6.45 10.28 3.64
C PRO A 41 5.02 10.72 3.91
N LEU A 42 4.04 10.24 3.13
CA LEU A 42 2.63 10.62 3.20
C LEU A 42 2.46 12.15 3.03
N ARG A 43 2.97 12.67 1.92
CA ARG A 43 2.93 14.10 1.56
C ARG A 43 2.39 14.34 0.15
N GLY A 44 1.56 13.39 -0.33
CA GLY A 44 0.93 13.42 -1.63
C GLY A 44 1.60 12.51 -2.65
N LEU A 45 0.80 12.00 -3.59
CA LEU A 45 1.22 10.96 -4.52
C LEU A 45 2.47 11.30 -5.33
N PRO A 46 2.64 12.51 -5.87
CA PRO A 46 3.85 12.85 -6.62
C PRO A 46 5.12 12.84 -5.76
N LYS A 47 5.04 13.37 -4.52
CA LYS A 47 6.19 13.44 -3.61
C LYS A 47 6.56 12.07 -3.06
N ASP A 48 5.56 11.29 -2.70
CA ASP A 48 5.75 9.97 -2.11
C ASP A 48 6.30 9.00 -3.17
N SER A 49 5.82 9.09 -4.41
CA SER A 49 6.35 8.31 -5.53
C SER A 49 7.78 8.71 -5.88
N ALA A 50 8.09 9.99 -5.90
CA ALA A 50 9.45 10.48 -6.12
C ALA A 50 10.41 10.01 -5.01
N TYR A 51 9.98 10.07 -3.74
CA TYR A 51 10.78 9.59 -2.61
C TYR A 51 11.10 8.10 -2.73
N LEU A 52 10.11 7.28 -3.06
CA LEU A 52 10.33 5.85 -3.26
C LEU A 52 11.24 5.59 -4.47
N HIS A 53 11.05 6.30 -5.57
CA HIS A 53 11.91 6.18 -6.74
C HIS A 53 13.39 6.53 -6.41
N GLU A 54 13.62 7.60 -5.66
CA GLU A 54 14.96 7.96 -5.18
C GLU A 54 15.54 6.88 -4.26
N PHE A 55 14.74 6.34 -3.33
CA PHE A 55 15.17 5.22 -2.49
C PHE A 55 15.61 4.02 -3.33
N LEU A 56 14.85 3.66 -4.34
CA LEU A 56 15.18 2.54 -5.23
C LEU A 56 16.46 2.80 -6.03
N THR A 57 16.64 4.00 -6.54
CA THR A 57 17.72 4.33 -7.47
C THR A 57 19.03 4.73 -6.79
N GLN A 58 18.96 5.36 -5.61
CA GLN A 58 20.11 5.90 -4.92
C GLN A 58 20.61 5.06 -3.73
N ASN A 59 19.83 4.06 -3.28
CA ASN A 59 20.28 3.21 -2.20
C ASN A 59 21.36 2.22 -2.69
N PRO A 60 22.62 2.31 -2.17
CA PRO A 60 23.71 1.44 -2.64
C PRO A 60 23.45 -0.05 -2.43
N ALA A 61 22.63 -0.40 -1.42
CA ALA A 61 22.27 -1.78 -1.14
C ALA A 61 21.33 -2.40 -2.22
N LEU A 62 20.69 -1.56 -3.04
CA LEU A 62 19.83 -1.98 -4.14
C LEU A 62 20.53 -1.89 -5.50
N ALA A 63 21.80 -1.47 -5.54
CA ALA A 63 22.52 -1.28 -6.80
C ALA A 63 22.64 -2.60 -7.57
N GLY A 64 22.03 -2.66 -8.77
CA GLY A 64 22.07 -3.85 -9.65
C GLY A 64 21.27 -5.05 -9.15
N GLN A 65 20.50 -4.91 -8.05
CA GLN A 65 19.66 -5.99 -7.53
C GLN A 65 18.28 -5.98 -8.20
N PRO A 66 17.72 -7.15 -8.55
CA PRO A 66 16.31 -7.25 -8.88
C PRO A 66 15.45 -6.94 -7.65
N VAL A 67 14.31 -6.28 -7.86
CA VAL A 67 13.44 -5.79 -6.78
C VAL A 67 12.01 -6.27 -7.00
N VAL A 68 11.40 -6.73 -5.92
CA VAL A 68 9.94 -6.89 -5.81
C VAL A 68 9.41 -5.78 -4.92
N LEU A 69 8.47 -4.98 -5.42
CA LEU A 69 7.75 -3.97 -4.63
C LEU A 69 6.45 -4.56 -4.12
N ALA A 70 6.25 -4.56 -2.81
CA ALA A 70 4.96 -4.91 -2.21
C ALA A 70 4.42 -3.73 -1.42
N ALA A 71 3.15 -3.40 -1.61
CA ALA A 71 2.56 -2.21 -1.02
C ALA A 71 1.16 -2.47 -0.46
N HIS A 72 0.86 -1.78 0.64
CA HIS A 72 -0.44 -1.77 1.29
C HIS A 72 -1.20 -0.47 0.98
N SER A 73 -2.51 -0.60 0.70
CA SER A 73 -3.44 0.54 0.65
C SER A 73 -2.97 1.67 -0.29
N TYR A 74 -2.86 2.91 0.19
CA TYR A 74 -2.31 4.06 -0.53
C TYR A 74 -0.90 3.80 -1.10
N GLY A 75 -0.10 2.98 -0.43
CA GLY A 75 1.21 2.56 -0.94
C GLY A 75 1.15 1.90 -2.31
N GLY A 76 0.03 1.28 -2.67
CA GLY A 76 -0.18 0.72 -4.00
C GLY A 76 -0.19 1.79 -5.10
N ALA A 77 -0.83 2.93 -4.86
CA ALA A 77 -0.75 4.06 -5.79
C ALA A 77 0.70 4.59 -5.88
N VAL A 78 1.43 4.60 -4.76
CA VAL A 78 2.84 5.02 -4.73
C VAL A 78 3.71 4.10 -5.58
N ILE A 79 3.66 2.77 -5.40
CA ILE A 79 4.49 1.84 -6.21
C ILE A 79 4.09 1.85 -7.68
N THR A 80 2.80 2.04 -7.97
CA THR A 80 2.28 2.16 -9.34
C THR A 80 2.97 3.28 -10.12
N ASN A 81 3.30 4.38 -9.46
CA ASN A 81 3.97 5.53 -10.07
C ASN A 81 5.50 5.49 -9.94
N ALA A 82 6.02 5.05 -8.80
CA ALA A 82 7.47 5.04 -8.53
C ALA A 82 8.25 4.02 -9.37
N ALA A 83 7.63 2.91 -9.75
CA ALA A 83 8.29 1.82 -10.49
C ALA A 83 8.40 2.07 -11.99
N VAL A 84 7.81 3.14 -12.51
CA VAL A 84 7.79 3.42 -13.95
C VAL A 84 9.20 3.60 -14.48
N GLY A 85 9.58 2.76 -15.45
CA GLY A 85 10.88 2.85 -16.13
C GLY A 85 12.09 2.35 -15.32
N ASP A 86 11.90 1.79 -14.13
CA ASP A 86 12.98 1.14 -13.39
C ASP A 86 13.11 -0.34 -13.80
N PRO A 87 14.15 -0.72 -14.58
CA PRO A 87 14.29 -2.09 -15.11
C PRO A 87 14.62 -3.12 -14.03
N ARG A 88 14.90 -2.71 -12.81
CA ARG A 88 15.18 -3.62 -11.68
C ARG A 88 13.91 -4.10 -10.99
N VAL A 89 12.81 -3.36 -11.13
CA VAL A 89 11.53 -3.75 -10.54
C VAL A 89 10.89 -4.82 -11.41
N ASN A 90 10.92 -6.06 -10.94
CA ASN A 90 10.48 -7.23 -11.69
C ASN A 90 9.04 -7.64 -11.36
N ALA A 91 8.52 -7.25 -10.19
CA ALA A 91 7.16 -7.58 -9.76
C ALA A 91 6.55 -6.49 -8.86
N LEU A 92 5.22 -6.36 -8.94
CA LEU A 92 4.42 -5.52 -8.05
C LEU A 92 3.44 -6.40 -7.28
N VAL A 93 3.37 -6.21 -5.96
CA VAL A 93 2.41 -6.92 -5.09
C VAL A 93 1.55 -5.91 -4.35
N TYR A 94 0.25 -5.98 -4.54
CA TYR A 94 -0.74 -5.08 -3.97
C TYR A 94 -1.50 -5.80 -2.85
N VAL A 95 -1.38 -5.33 -1.63
CA VAL A 95 -2.05 -5.91 -0.45
C VAL A 95 -3.12 -4.93 0.02
N ASP A 96 -4.40 -5.28 -0.19
CA ASP A 96 -5.55 -4.40 0.09
C ASP A 96 -5.33 -2.98 -0.45
N ALA A 97 -4.82 -2.86 -1.68
CA ALA A 97 -4.17 -1.65 -2.14
C ALA A 97 -4.82 -1.04 -3.39
N PHE A 98 -4.71 0.28 -3.53
CA PHE A 98 -5.09 0.98 -4.75
C PHE A 98 -4.16 0.61 -5.91
N ILE A 99 -4.76 0.32 -7.08
CA ILE A 99 -4.07 0.02 -8.34
C ILE A 99 -4.61 0.98 -9.41
N PRO A 100 -4.28 2.27 -9.31
CA PRO A 100 -4.85 3.28 -10.21
C PRO A 100 -4.37 3.12 -11.65
N ASP A 101 -5.22 3.52 -12.59
CA ASP A 101 -4.84 3.80 -13.97
C ASP A 101 -4.53 5.30 -14.16
N LEU A 102 -4.07 5.67 -15.35
CA LEU A 102 -3.73 7.05 -15.71
C LEU A 102 -4.90 8.01 -15.42
N GLY A 103 -4.62 9.03 -14.63
CA GLY A 103 -5.57 10.09 -14.27
C GLY A 103 -6.55 9.74 -13.15
N GLU A 104 -6.59 8.48 -12.67
CA GLU A 104 -7.43 8.11 -11.53
C GLU A 104 -6.84 8.63 -10.22
N THR A 105 -7.73 8.96 -9.28
CA THR A 105 -7.37 9.38 -7.92
C THR A 105 -7.82 8.33 -6.90
N ILE A 106 -7.14 8.25 -5.75
CA ILE A 106 -7.54 7.32 -4.68
C ILE A 106 -8.93 7.64 -4.14
N GLY A 107 -9.33 8.91 -4.15
CA GLY A 107 -10.68 9.32 -3.75
C GLY A 107 -11.77 8.80 -4.68
N GLN A 108 -11.53 8.85 -6.00
CA GLN A 108 -12.45 8.26 -7.00
C GLN A 108 -12.56 6.74 -6.82
N LEU A 109 -11.42 6.05 -6.69
CA LEU A 109 -11.39 4.60 -6.54
C LEU A 109 -12.04 4.13 -5.23
N ALA A 110 -11.81 4.83 -4.10
CA ALA A 110 -12.47 4.51 -2.85
C ALA A 110 -13.99 4.61 -2.93
N GLY A 111 -14.50 5.50 -3.80
CA GLY A 111 -15.93 5.75 -4.02
C GLY A 111 -16.55 5.01 -5.19
N ALA A 112 -15.78 4.27 -5.98
CA ALA A 112 -16.28 3.65 -7.22
C ALA A 112 -17.26 2.50 -6.96
N GLN A 113 -17.10 1.78 -5.83
CA GLN A 113 -18.02 0.73 -5.39
C GLN A 113 -18.56 1.07 -3.99
N PRO A 114 -19.81 0.66 -3.67
CA PRO A 114 -20.38 0.89 -2.36
C PRO A 114 -19.66 0.07 -1.27
N GLY A 115 -19.59 0.61 -0.05
CA GLY A 115 -19.08 -0.13 1.12
C GLY A 115 -17.86 0.48 1.81
N SER A 116 -17.21 1.50 1.23
CA SER A 116 -16.11 2.19 1.90
C SER A 116 -16.61 2.97 3.13
N CYS A 117 -15.96 2.72 4.27
CA CYS A 117 -16.21 3.45 5.51
C CYS A 117 -15.57 4.84 5.54
N LEU A 118 -14.75 5.16 4.55
CA LEU A 118 -14.17 6.49 4.39
C LEU A 118 -15.09 7.46 3.64
N LEU A 119 -16.22 6.97 3.12
CA LEU A 119 -17.22 7.77 2.42
C LEU A 119 -18.36 8.12 3.39
N GLY A 120 -18.55 9.40 3.60
CA GLY A 120 -19.58 9.93 4.51
C GLY A 120 -19.26 11.36 4.88
N ASN A 121 -19.78 11.80 6.01
CA ASN A 121 -19.40 13.10 6.55
C ASN A 121 -17.95 13.07 7.04
N PRO A 122 -17.01 13.79 6.40
CA PRO A 122 -15.60 13.74 6.82
C PRO A 122 -15.37 14.09 8.28
N ALA A 123 -16.19 15.00 8.86
CA ALA A 123 -16.08 15.39 10.26
C ALA A 123 -16.45 14.27 11.25
N GLU A 124 -17.13 13.22 10.80
CA GLU A 124 -17.43 12.04 11.63
C GLU A 124 -16.32 10.97 11.52
N ILE A 125 -15.54 11.00 10.45
CA ILE A 125 -14.53 10.00 10.12
C ILE A 125 -13.14 10.47 10.53
N PHE A 126 -12.81 11.74 10.26
CA PHE A 126 -11.48 12.30 10.41
C PHE A 126 -11.39 13.42 11.43
N ASP A 127 -10.23 13.51 12.06
CA ASP A 127 -9.73 14.72 12.69
C ASP A 127 -8.78 15.40 11.70
N ALA A 128 -9.10 16.63 11.33
CA ALA A 128 -8.31 17.44 10.41
C ALA A 128 -7.35 18.35 11.19
N VAL A 129 -6.06 18.22 10.95
CA VAL A 129 -5.02 18.93 11.69
C VAL A 129 -4.15 19.74 10.71
N PRO A 130 -4.01 21.05 10.86
CA PRO A 130 -3.07 21.85 10.08
C PRO A 130 -1.63 21.36 10.28
N TYR A 131 -0.84 21.37 9.20
CA TYR A 131 0.56 20.99 9.28
C TYR A 131 1.50 22.10 8.73
N PRO A 132 2.76 22.19 9.21
CA PRO A 132 3.69 23.22 8.77
C PRO A 132 3.95 23.16 7.25
N SER A 133 3.99 24.32 6.60
CA SER A 133 4.24 24.43 5.16
C SER A 133 3.19 23.74 4.27
N ALA A 134 2.00 23.49 4.80
CA ALA A 134 0.87 23.02 4.01
C ALA A 134 0.55 24.01 2.87
N PRO A 135 0.19 23.53 1.67
CA PRO A 135 -0.49 24.36 0.70
C PRO A 135 -1.74 25.02 1.35
N ALA A 136 -2.18 26.14 0.78
CA ALA A 136 -3.36 26.83 1.32
C ALA A 136 -4.54 25.85 1.46
N ASP A 137 -5.15 25.85 2.64
CA ASP A 137 -6.33 25.05 3.00
C ASP A 137 -6.13 23.52 3.04
N ASP A 138 -4.90 22.99 2.93
CA ASP A 138 -4.64 21.58 3.11
C ASP A 138 -4.43 21.19 4.57
N VAL A 139 -4.86 20.00 4.95
CA VAL A 139 -4.81 19.48 6.32
C VAL A 139 -4.40 18.02 6.34
N ASP A 140 -3.72 17.61 7.39
CA ASP A 140 -3.49 16.20 7.71
C ASP A 140 -4.77 15.56 8.24
N LEU A 141 -5.21 14.47 7.62
CA LEU A 141 -6.36 13.69 8.04
C LEU A 141 -5.93 12.51 8.89
N TYR A 142 -6.40 12.46 10.12
CA TYR A 142 -6.29 11.32 11.02
C TYR A 142 -7.64 10.61 11.11
N ILE A 143 -7.69 9.30 10.99
CA ILE A 143 -8.93 8.55 11.28
C ILE A 143 -9.22 8.69 12.78
N LYS A 144 -10.45 9.06 13.13
CA LYS A 144 -10.85 9.15 14.55
C LYS A 144 -10.63 7.80 15.25
N PRO A 145 -10.04 7.78 16.46
CA PRO A 145 -9.80 6.52 17.18
C PRO A 145 -11.04 5.64 17.34
N SER A 146 -12.23 6.25 17.46
CA SER A 146 -13.51 5.53 17.54
C SER A 146 -13.92 4.85 16.22
N VAL A 147 -13.42 5.33 15.09
CA VAL A 147 -13.73 4.79 13.74
C VAL A 147 -12.77 3.66 13.38
N VAL A 148 -11.52 3.70 13.84
CA VAL A 148 -10.47 2.73 13.48
C VAL A 148 -10.90 1.28 13.64
N PRO A 149 -11.51 0.81 14.76
CA PRO A 149 -11.84 -0.61 14.91
C PRO A 149 -12.86 -1.14 13.91
N GLY A 150 -13.86 -0.33 13.57
CA GLY A 150 -14.94 -0.72 12.66
C GLY A 150 -14.69 -0.41 11.18
N CYS A 151 -13.58 0.25 10.87
CA CYS A 151 -13.21 0.72 9.54
C CYS A 151 -11.84 0.18 9.13
N PHE A 152 -10.77 0.81 9.59
CA PHE A 152 -9.40 0.55 9.17
C PHE A 152 -8.83 -0.76 9.72
N ALA A 153 -9.14 -1.08 10.99
CA ALA A 153 -8.64 -2.27 11.70
C ALA A 153 -9.71 -3.37 11.87
N THR A 154 -10.65 -3.47 10.92
CA THR A 154 -11.71 -4.46 10.94
C THR A 154 -11.13 -5.88 11.04
N GLY A 155 -11.65 -6.66 12.00
CA GLY A 155 -11.23 -8.05 12.23
C GLY A 155 -9.99 -8.22 13.11
N LEU A 156 -9.29 -7.14 13.47
CA LEU A 156 -8.20 -7.20 14.44
C LEU A 156 -8.71 -7.11 15.88
N SER A 157 -7.86 -7.52 16.84
CA SER A 157 -8.20 -7.41 18.25
C SER A 157 -8.35 -5.93 18.68
N PRO A 158 -9.14 -5.64 19.73
CA PRO A 158 -9.27 -4.27 20.25
C PRO A 158 -7.92 -3.64 20.63
N GLN A 159 -6.99 -4.45 21.14
CA GLN A 159 -5.66 -3.99 21.51
C GLN A 159 -4.84 -3.58 20.28
N GLN A 160 -4.87 -4.38 19.21
CA GLN A 160 -4.21 -4.03 17.95
C GLN A 160 -4.81 -2.76 17.33
N ALA A 161 -6.14 -2.67 17.29
CA ALA A 161 -6.83 -1.48 16.80
C ALA A 161 -6.47 -0.21 17.58
N ALA A 162 -6.33 -0.31 18.92
CA ALA A 162 -5.92 0.80 19.75
C ALA A 162 -4.48 1.25 19.48
N VAL A 163 -3.56 0.31 19.28
CA VAL A 163 -2.17 0.63 18.88
C VAL A 163 -2.15 1.31 17.52
N ILE A 164 -2.86 0.77 16.53
CA ILE A 164 -2.95 1.36 15.18
C ILE A 164 -3.51 2.80 15.25
N ALA A 165 -4.57 3.02 16.02
CA ALA A 165 -5.14 4.35 16.20
C ALA A 165 -4.14 5.34 16.81
N ALA A 166 -3.29 4.88 17.74
CA ALA A 166 -2.31 5.72 18.42
C ALA A 166 -1.05 6.03 17.57
N THR A 167 -0.69 5.13 16.67
CA THR A 167 0.56 5.22 15.87
C THR A 167 0.33 5.65 14.43
N GLN A 168 -0.91 5.90 14.03
CA GLN A 168 -1.25 6.28 12.67
C GLN A 168 -0.49 7.53 12.20
N ARG A 169 -0.04 7.50 10.95
CA ARG A 169 0.56 8.64 10.28
C ARG A 169 -0.45 9.24 9.31
N PRO A 170 -0.72 10.54 9.38
CA PRO A 170 -1.78 11.17 8.60
C PRO A 170 -1.47 11.21 7.11
N LEU A 171 -2.52 11.33 6.32
CA LEU A 171 -2.45 11.63 4.90
C LEU A 171 -3.04 13.02 4.66
N PRO A 172 -2.40 13.91 3.86
CA PRO A 172 -2.98 15.18 3.48
C PRO A 172 -4.29 14.99 2.70
N ALA A 173 -5.26 15.86 2.93
CA ALA A 173 -6.55 15.83 2.25
C ALA A 173 -6.38 15.93 0.72
N SER A 174 -5.40 16.73 0.26
CA SER A 174 -5.07 16.87 -1.17
C SER A 174 -4.71 15.56 -1.86
N ALA A 175 -4.10 14.59 -1.15
CA ALA A 175 -3.70 13.31 -1.73
C ALA A 175 -4.88 12.50 -2.31
N PHE A 176 -6.09 12.72 -1.81
CA PHE A 176 -7.30 12.05 -2.33
C PHE A 176 -7.69 12.48 -3.75
N THR A 177 -7.22 13.64 -4.20
CA THR A 177 -7.55 14.25 -5.49
C THR A 177 -6.37 14.30 -6.45
N GLU A 178 -5.19 13.84 -6.03
CA GLU A 178 -4.01 13.81 -6.88
C GLU A 178 -4.09 12.67 -7.91
N PRO A 179 -3.99 12.97 -9.21
CA PRO A 179 -4.13 11.96 -10.25
C PRO A 179 -2.87 11.10 -10.38
N SER A 180 -3.08 9.80 -10.62
CA SER A 180 -2.01 8.87 -10.99
C SER A 180 -1.45 9.15 -12.37
N GLY A 181 -0.16 8.94 -12.54
CA GLY A 181 0.52 8.93 -13.83
C GLY A 181 0.28 7.64 -14.62
N VAL A 182 1.07 7.42 -15.67
CA VAL A 182 1.07 6.15 -16.41
C VAL A 182 1.48 5.03 -15.46
N PRO A 183 0.66 3.98 -15.31
CA PRO A 183 0.91 2.98 -14.28
C PRO A 183 1.95 1.94 -14.68
N ALA A 184 2.84 1.60 -13.75
CA ALA A 184 3.88 0.59 -13.95
C ALA A 184 3.33 -0.83 -14.19
N TRP A 185 2.15 -1.16 -13.67
CA TRP A 185 1.52 -2.47 -13.87
C TRP A 185 1.17 -2.78 -15.34
N ARG A 186 1.22 -1.80 -16.24
CA ARG A 186 1.06 -2.07 -17.68
C ARG A 186 2.23 -2.86 -18.29
N THR A 187 3.37 -2.83 -17.63
CA THR A 187 4.61 -3.47 -18.12
C THR A 187 5.26 -4.42 -17.11
N ILE A 188 4.89 -4.31 -15.84
CA ILE A 188 5.45 -5.12 -14.77
C ILE A 188 4.40 -6.13 -14.28
N PRO A 189 4.71 -7.43 -14.21
CA PRO A 189 3.83 -8.45 -13.67
C PRO A 189 3.35 -8.12 -12.26
N SER A 190 2.08 -8.39 -11.98
CA SER A 190 1.44 -7.93 -10.74
C SER A 190 0.71 -9.06 -10.01
N TRP A 191 0.70 -8.99 -8.68
CA TRP A 191 -0.04 -9.84 -7.75
C TRP A 191 -0.89 -8.99 -6.83
N ALA A 192 -2.00 -9.53 -6.35
CA ALA A 192 -2.88 -8.84 -5.42
C ALA A 192 -3.35 -9.79 -4.31
N VAL A 193 -3.26 -9.33 -3.06
CA VAL A 193 -3.94 -9.93 -1.92
C VAL A 193 -5.15 -9.06 -1.59
N ILE A 194 -6.32 -9.68 -1.48
CA ILE A 194 -7.60 -8.99 -1.27
C ILE A 194 -8.25 -9.51 0.01
N GLY A 195 -8.39 -8.64 1.00
CA GLY A 195 -9.18 -8.90 2.20
C GLY A 195 -10.68 -8.87 1.89
N THR A 196 -11.35 -10.02 2.02
CA THR A 196 -12.77 -10.15 1.65
C THR A 196 -13.73 -9.39 2.56
N ALA A 197 -13.24 -8.88 3.68
CA ALA A 197 -13.98 -8.02 4.61
C ALA A 197 -13.40 -6.61 4.71
N ASP A 198 -12.64 -6.16 3.69
CA ASP A 198 -12.12 -4.80 3.64
C ASP A 198 -13.25 -3.77 3.59
N ARG A 199 -13.19 -2.80 4.50
CA ARG A 199 -14.16 -1.70 4.63
C ARG A 199 -13.58 -0.35 4.24
N VAL A 200 -12.30 -0.27 3.92
CA VAL A 200 -11.62 0.94 3.43
C VAL A 200 -11.72 1.01 1.91
N ILE A 201 -11.24 -0.03 1.25
CA ILE A 201 -11.38 -0.22 -0.20
C ILE A 201 -12.29 -1.43 -0.40
N PRO A 202 -13.54 -1.25 -0.89
CA PRO A 202 -14.46 -2.37 -1.02
C PRO A 202 -13.85 -3.53 -1.83
N PRO A 203 -14.04 -4.80 -1.43
CA PRO A 203 -13.47 -5.95 -2.15
C PRO A 203 -13.83 -6.00 -3.62
N ALA A 204 -15.01 -5.50 -3.99
CA ALA A 204 -15.42 -5.38 -5.38
C ALA A 204 -14.51 -4.42 -6.18
N GLU A 205 -14.08 -3.31 -5.55
CA GLU A 205 -13.17 -2.36 -6.18
C GLU A 205 -11.74 -2.92 -6.25
N LEU A 206 -11.25 -3.55 -5.17
CA LEU A 206 -9.96 -4.25 -5.17
C LEU A 206 -9.91 -5.29 -6.30
N THR A 207 -10.97 -6.09 -6.43
CA THR A 207 -11.08 -7.10 -7.49
C THR A 207 -11.12 -6.47 -8.89
N PHE A 208 -11.84 -5.37 -9.07
CA PHE A 208 -11.89 -4.65 -10.33
C PHE A 208 -10.50 -4.13 -10.74
N MET A 209 -9.83 -3.42 -9.83
CA MET A 209 -8.49 -2.88 -10.08
C MET A 209 -7.47 -3.99 -10.38
N ALA A 210 -7.46 -5.07 -9.58
CA ALA A 210 -6.56 -6.20 -9.76
C ALA A 210 -6.77 -6.90 -11.12
N LYS A 211 -8.02 -7.17 -11.51
CA LYS A 211 -8.34 -7.75 -12.82
C LYS A 211 -7.92 -6.86 -13.98
N ARG A 212 -8.15 -5.56 -13.88
CA ARG A 212 -7.72 -4.59 -14.88
C ARG A 212 -6.22 -4.58 -15.07
N ALA A 213 -5.47 -4.67 -13.97
CA ALA A 213 -4.01 -4.75 -13.98
C ALA A 213 -3.47 -6.13 -14.42
N GLY A 214 -4.33 -7.12 -14.66
CA GLY A 214 -3.90 -8.49 -14.97
C GLY A 214 -3.20 -9.20 -13.82
N ALA A 215 -3.46 -8.76 -12.57
CA ALA A 215 -2.79 -9.29 -11.39
C ALA A 215 -3.26 -10.72 -11.05
N HIS A 216 -2.33 -11.53 -10.55
CA HIS A 216 -2.64 -12.81 -9.90
C HIS A 216 -3.30 -12.53 -8.54
N VAL A 217 -4.57 -12.91 -8.38
CA VAL A 217 -5.36 -12.57 -7.18
C VAL A 217 -5.35 -13.72 -6.18
N THR A 218 -5.13 -13.38 -4.91
CA THR A 218 -5.32 -14.26 -3.75
C THR A 218 -6.25 -13.55 -2.77
N GLU A 219 -7.37 -14.20 -2.43
CA GLU A 219 -8.33 -13.69 -1.44
C GLU A 219 -8.00 -14.24 -0.05
N VAL A 220 -8.15 -13.40 0.98
CA VAL A 220 -7.96 -13.77 2.39
C VAL A 220 -9.16 -13.33 3.22
N SER A 221 -9.50 -14.09 4.25
CA SER A 221 -10.58 -13.74 5.18
C SER A 221 -10.09 -12.70 6.18
N ALA A 222 -9.87 -11.47 5.72
CA ALA A 222 -9.33 -10.35 6.50
C ALA A 222 -10.04 -9.04 6.13
N GLY A 223 -9.88 -8.02 6.99
CA GLY A 223 -10.20 -6.63 6.68
C GLY A 223 -9.06 -5.95 5.90
N HIS A 224 -8.98 -4.62 5.99
CA HIS A 224 -8.00 -3.80 5.26
C HIS A 224 -6.53 -4.03 5.63
N LEU A 225 -6.23 -4.72 6.71
CA LEU A 225 -4.87 -4.95 7.20
C LEU A 225 -4.50 -6.44 7.10
N SER A 226 -4.62 -7.02 5.88
CA SER A 226 -4.30 -8.43 5.63
C SER A 226 -2.89 -8.81 6.04
N MET A 227 -1.90 -7.91 5.90
CA MET A 227 -0.53 -8.16 6.32
C MET A 227 -0.36 -8.32 7.84
N ILE A 228 -1.35 -7.87 8.64
CA ILE A 228 -1.39 -8.09 10.08
C ILE A 228 -2.27 -9.30 10.43
N ALA A 229 -3.41 -9.46 9.75
CA ALA A 229 -4.37 -10.51 10.02
C ALA A 229 -3.91 -11.89 9.55
N ASP A 230 -3.31 -11.96 8.36
CA ASP A 230 -2.77 -13.18 7.74
C ASP A 230 -1.40 -12.93 7.08
N PRO A 231 -0.37 -12.65 7.90
CA PRO A 231 0.97 -12.35 7.39
C PRO A 231 1.61 -13.52 6.65
N GLN A 232 1.15 -14.76 6.90
CA GLN A 232 1.66 -15.94 6.22
C GLN A 232 1.25 -15.94 4.75
N THR A 233 -0.03 -15.77 4.45
CA THR A 233 -0.51 -15.74 3.06
C THR A 233 0.09 -14.55 2.31
N VAL A 234 0.19 -13.38 2.96
CA VAL A 234 0.81 -12.19 2.35
C VAL A 234 2.28 -12.46 1.99
N ALA A 235 3.08 -13.04 2.90
CA ALA A 235 4.46 -13.40 2.61
C ALA A 235 4.57 -14.40 1.46
N GLN A 236 3.74 -15.45 1.44
CA GLN A 236 3.71 -16.44 0.37
C GLN A 236 3.41 -15.83 -1.00
N VAL A 237 2.50 -14.86 -1.10
CA VAL A 237 2.21 -14.17 -2.38
C VAL A 237 3.42 -13.34 -2.82
N ILE A 238 4.11 -12.66 -1.91
CA ILE A 238 5.33 -11.90 -2.21
C ILE A 238 6.44 -12.85 -2.70
N GLU A 239 6.61 -14.01 -2.06
CA GLU A 239 7.57 -15.04 -2.50
C GLU A 239 7.20 -15.61 -3.88
N GLN A 240 5.93 -15.86 -4.15
CA GLN A 240 5.47 -16.33 -5.47
C GLN A 240 5.84 -15.31 -6.56
N ALA A 241 5.61 -14.01 -6.29
CA ALA A 241 6.01 -12.94 -7.19
C ALA A 241 7.54 -12.93 -7.42
N ALA A 242 8.31 -13.06 -6.35
CA ALA A 242 9.76 -13.12 -6.41
C ALA A 242 10.26 -14.31 -7.25
N LYS A 243 9.70 -15.49 -7.04
CA LYS A 243 10.08 -16.72 -7.77
C LYS A 243 9.65 -16.73 -9.23
N ALA A 244 8.57 -16.05 -9.57
CA ALA A 244 8.06 -16.01 -10.95
C ALA A 244 8.83 -15.03 -11.85
N THR A 245 9.67 -14.18 -11.29
CA THR A 245 10.35 -13.08 -11.99
C THR A 245 11.87 -13.09 -11.86
N THR A 246 12.41 -14.20 -11.32
CA THR A 246 13.85 -14.53 -11.31
C THR A 246 14.29 -15.24 -12.59
#